data_06622adf0d3f77d565bbb3a1e29fcd6a
#
_entry.id   06622adf0d3f77d565bbb3a1e29fcd6a
#
_cell.length_a   1.000
_cell.length_b   1.000
_cell.length_c   1.000
_cell.angle_alpha   90.00
_cell.angle_beta   90.00
_cell.angle_gamma   90.00
#
_symmetry.space_group_name_H-M   'P 1'
#
loop_
_entity.id
_entity.type
_entity.pdbx_description
1 polymer ?
#
loop_
_entity_poly.entity_id
_entity_poly.type
_entity_poly.pdbx_seq_one_letter_code
_entity_poly.pdbx_strand_id
1 'polypeptide(L)'
;FLAGASLTAADVKANWEKHCQKCHGADGKGQTTMGKKLKVKDYTVAAEQKKFTDEEANKITSEGKKEGDKSLMKGFKGELSEQEIKDLTAYVRKFAK
;
A
#
# COMPACT_ATOMS: atom_id res chain seq x y z
N PHE A 1 -18.58 -18.60 8.75
CA PHE A 1 -18.09 -18.47 8.60
C PHE A 1 -17.03 -17.82 8.54
N LEU A 2 -16.33 -17.61 8.15
CA LEU A 2 -15.00 -17.02 8.05
C LEU A 2 -14.93 -15.79 7.21
N ALA A 3 -16.08 -15.31 6.74
CA ALA A 3 -16.16 -14.06 6.02
C ALA A 3 -15.61 -12.96 6.93
N GLY A 4 -14.69 -12.14 6.43
CA GLY A 4 -14.10 -11.06 7.19
C GLY A 4 -12.91 -11.43 8.07
N ALA A 5 -12.47 -12.68 8.02
CA ALA A 5 -11.25 -13.05 8.74
C ALA A 5 -10.05 -12.33 8.15
N SER A 6 -9.17 -11.82 9.01
CA SER A 6 -7.93 -11.20 8.59
C SER A 6 -6.99 -12.22 7.98
N LEU A 7 -6.15 -11.75 7.05
CA LEU A 7 -5.11 -12.59 6.45
C LEU A 7 -4.01 -12.86 7.47
N THR A 8 -3.28 -13.96 7.28
CA THR A 8 -2.07 -14.20 8.05
C THR A 8 -1.00 -13.18 7.65
N ALA A 9 -0.01 -13.00 8.50
CA ALA A 9 1.12 -12.12 8.19
C ALA A 9 1.83 -12.54 6.90
N ALA A 10 1.93 -13.85 6.64
CA ALA A 10 2.55 -14.37 5.43
C ALA A 10 1.75 -13.99 4.18
N ASP A 11 0.42 -14.04 4.25
CA ASP A 11 -0.43 -13.69 3.11
C ASP A 11 -0.37 -12.20 2.80
N VAL A 12 -0.34 -11.34 3.83
CA VAL A 12 -0.22 -9.90 3.65
C VAL A 12 1.12 -9.56 3.02
N LYS A 13 2.19 -10.18 3.50
CA LYS A 13 3.52 -9.99 2.94
C LYS A 13 3.58 -10.41 1.47
N ALA A 14 2.96 -11.53 1.12
CA ALA A 14 2.91 -12.01 -0.25
C ALA A 14 2.18 -11.00 -1.15
N ASN A 15 1.08 -10.43 -0.67
CA ASN A 15 0.35 -9.39 -1.42
C ASN A 15 1.20 -8.14 -1.60
N TRP A 16 1.93 -7.73 -0.58
CA TRP A 16 2.84 -6.60 -0.68
C TRP A 16 3.90 -6.85 -1.74
N GLU A 17 4.54 -8.01 -1.69
CA GLU A 17 5.59 -8.39 -2.64
C GLU A 17 5.07 -8.45 -4.07
N LYS A 18 3.86 -8.93 -4.25
CA LYS A 18 3.28 -9.09 -5.58
C LYS A 18 2.82 -7.76 -6.19
N HIS A 19 2.22 -6.89 -5.38
CA HIS A 19 1.49 -5.73 -5.89
C HIS A 19 2.11 -4.37 -5.56
N CYS A 20 2.89 -4.27 -4.52
CA CYS A 20 3.30 -2.98 -3.96
C CYS A 20 4.81 -2.76 -3.98
N GLN A 21 5.57 -3.83 -3.79
CA GLN A 21 7.01 -3.75 -3.58
C GLN A 21 7.77 -3.15 -4.75
N LYS A 22 7.29 -3.31 -5.97
CA LYS A 22 7.98 -2.79 -7.16
C LYS A 22 8.24 -1.28 -7.05
N CYS A 23 7.30 -0.55 -6.48
CA CYS A 23 7.42 0.89 -6.28
C CYS A 23 7.85 1.22 -4.86
N HIS A 24 7.17 0.65 -3.87
CA HIS A 24 7.36 1.02 -2.47
C HIS A 24 8.55 0.34 -1.79
N GLY A 25 9.08 -0.73 -2.37
CA GLY A 25 10.21 -1.47 -1.82
C GLY A 25 9.80 -2.47 -0.75
N ALA A 26 10.67 -3.44 -0.48
CA ALA A 26 10.43 -4.43 0.58
C ALA A 26 10.42 -3.76 1.96
N ASP A 27 11.16 -2.66 2.10
CA ASP A 27 11.29 -1.92 3.36
C ASP A 27 10.36 -0.72 3.47
N GLY A 28 9.53 -0.47 2.45
CA GLY A 28 8.59 0.66 2.46
C GLY A 28 9.22 2.03 2.24
N LYS A 29 10.50 2.09 1.90
CA LYS A 29 11.20 3.37 1.72
C LYS A 29 10.99 4.02 0.36
N GLY A 30 10.44 3.28 -0.60
CA GLY A 30 10.21 3.84 -1.92
C GLY A 30 11.47 4.10 -2.73
N GLN A 31 12.59 3.49 -2.35
CA GLN A 31 13.88 3.70 -3.03
C GLN A 31 14.14 2.70 -4.15
N THR A 32 13.10 2.34 -4.87
CA THR A 32 13.19 1.53 -6.07
C THR A 32 13.28 2.46 -7.28
N THR A 33 13.62 1.93 -8.44
CA THR A 33 13.66 2.73 -9.67
C THR A 33 12.30 3.40 -9.92
N MET A 34 11.21 2.62 -9.84
CA MET A 34 9.86 3.17 -10.04
C MET A 34 9.44 4.09 -8.91
N GLY A 35 9.80 3.75 -7.67
CA GLY A 35 9.47 4.58 -6.51
C GLY A 35 10.07 5.96 -6.60
N LYS A 36 11.31 6.04 -7.02
CA LYS A 36 11.99 7.34 -7.21
C LYS A 36 11.37 8.13 -8.35
N LYS A 37 11.04 7.45 -9.44
CA LYS A 37 10.41 8.09 -10.61
C LYS A 37 9.04 8.67 -10.25
N LEU A 38 8.25 7.96 -9.48
CA LEU A 38 6.90 8.36 -9.09
C LEU A 38 6.87 9.16 -7.78
N LYS A 39 8.02 9.31 -7.13
CA LYS A 39 8.15 10.08 -5.88
C LYS A 39 7.26 9.54 -4.76
N VAL A 40 7.25 8.22 -4.60
CA VAL A 40 6.44 7.60 -3.53
C VAL A 40 7.05 7.93 -2.17
N LYS A 41 6.20 7.89 -1.15
CA LYS A 41 6.61 8.24 0.22
C LYS A 41 7.51 7.19 0.83
N ASP A 42 8.33 7.63 1.78
CA ASP A 42 9.09 6.74 2.65
C ASP A 42 8.23 6.45 3.88
N TYR A 43 7.66 5.25 3.94
CA TYR A 43 6.75 4.86 5.01
C TYR A 43 7.45 4.52 6.32
N THR A 44 8.79 4.50 6.36
CA THR A 44 9.52 4.33 7.63
C THR A 44 9.54 5.62 8.44
N VAL A 45 9.21 6.75 7.82
CA VAL A 45 9.20 8.07 8.48
C VAL A 45 7.83 8.32 9.11
N ALA A 46 7.79 8.44 10.44
CA ALA A 46 6.54 8.63 11.17
C ALA A 46 5.76 9.86 10.69
N ALA A 47 6.46 10.95 10.37
CA ALA A 47 5.82 12.16 9.87
C ALA A 47 5.09 11.94 8.55
N GLU A 48 5.61 11.06 7.69
CA GLU A 48 4.93 10.71 6.44
C GLU A 48 3.67 9.90 6.71
N GLN A 49 3.72 9.01 7.69
CA GLN A 49 2.56 8.20 8.09
C GLN A 49 1.40 9.05 8.59
N LYS A 50 1.69 10.21 9.19
CA LYS A 50 0.66 11.09 9.73
C LYS A 50 -0.04 11.92 8.67
N LYS A 51 0.46 11.94 7.44
CA LYS A 51 -0.12 12.73 6.35
C LYS A 51 -1.37 12.12 5.75
N PHE A 52 -1.72 10.89 6.12
CA PHE A 52 -2.91 10.24 5.59
C PHE A 52 -3.58 9.38 6.66
N THR A 53 -4.90 9.23 6.51
CA THR A 53 -5.70 8.35 7.38
C THR A 53 -5.71 6.94 6.80
N ASP A 54 -6.13 5.96 7.61
CA ASP A 54 -6.32 4.60 7.12
C ASP A 54 -7.37 4.55 6.02
N GLU A 55 -8.45 5.33 6.14
CA GLU A 55 -9.49 5.40 5.11
C GLU A 55 -8.95 5.92 3.80
N GLU A 56 -8.12 6.96 3.85
CA GLU A 56 -7.49 7.49 2.64
C GLU A 56 -6.57 6.47 1.99
N ALA A 57 -5.78 5.75 2.79
CA ALA A 57 -4.91 4.70 2.28
C ALA A 57 -5.72 3.57 1.63
N ASN A 58 -6.81 3.15 2.28
CA ASN A 58 -7.69 2.13 1.75
C ASN A 58 -8.30 2.56 0.42
N LYS A 59 -8.75 3.80 0.35
CA LYS A 59 -9.36 4.35 -0.87
C LYS A 59 -8.35 4.40 -2.02
N ILE A 60 -7.16 4.90 -1.75
CA ILE A 60 -6.12 4.98 -2.78
C ILE A 60 -5.71 3.59 -3.26
N THR A 61 -5.57 2.64 -2.35
CA THR A 61 -5.24 1.27 -2.73
C THR A 61 -6.35 0.64 -3.56
N SER A 62 -7.60 0.92 -3.21
CA SER A 62 -8.76 0.38 -3.92
C SER A 62 -8.93 1.02 -5.30
N GLU A 63 -8.87 2.34 -5.38
CA GLU A 63 -9.22 3.10 -6.59
C GLU A 63 -8.02 3.56 -7.40
N GLY A 64 -6.83 3.54 -6.80
CA GLY A 64 -5.62 4.04 -7.45
C GLY A 64 -5.45 5.53 -7.26
N LYS A 65 -4.37 6.06 -7.80
CA LYS A 65 -4.05 7.47 -7.71
C LYS A 65 -3.60 7.97 -9.07
N LYS A 66 -4.17 9.10 -9.47
CA LYS A 66 -3.82 9.74 -10.74
C LYS A 66 -3.46 11.21 -10.50
N GLU A 67 -2.65 11.74 -11.42
CA GLU A 67 -2.36 13.17 -11.48
C GLU A 67 -2.62 13.57 -12.92
N GLY A 68 -3.76 14.23 -13.17
CA GLY A 68 -4.25 14.42 -14.52
C GLY A 68 -4.53 13.08 -15.17
N ASP A 69 -3.95 12.84 -16.35
CA ASP A 69 -4.09 11.56 -17.07
C ASP A 69 -3.03 10.54 -16.66
N LYS A 70 -2.07 10.93 -15.82
CA LYS A 70 -0.99 10.06 -15.42
C LYS A 70 -1.39 9.20 -14.23
N SER A 71 -1.30 7.87 -14.40
CA SER A 71 -1.54 6.94 -13.30
C SER A 71 -0.29 6.85 -12.45
N LEU A 72 -0.38 7.25 -11.19
CA LEU A 72 0.72 7.13 -10.23
C LEU A 72 0.68 5.81 -9.48
N MET A 73 -0.52 5.31 -9.23
CA MET A 73 -0.72 4.02 -8.58
C MET A 73 -1.97 3.37 -9.13
N LYS A 74 -1.87 2.09 -9.44
CA LYS A 74 -3.00 1.28 -9.91
C LYS A 74 -3.98 1.06 -8.77
N GLY A 75 -5.27 1.00 -9.07
CA GLY A 75 -6.29 0.58 -8.12
C GLY A 75 -6.44 -0.93 -8.11
N PHE A 76 -6.69 -1.50 -6.94
CA PHE A 76 -6.71 -2.95 -6.75
C PHE A 76 -8.07 -3.53 -6.38
N LYS A 77 -9.15 -2.74 -6.39
CA LYS A 77 -10.45 -3.25 -5.94
C LYS A 77 -10.97 -4.43 -6.76
N GLY A 78 -10.49 -4.59 -7.99
CA GLY A 78 -10.86 -5.75 -8.81
C GLY A 78 -9.99 -6.97 -8.59
N GLU A 79 -8.87 -6.82 -7.87
CA GLU A 79 -7.89 -7.88 -7.65
C GLU A 79 -7.76 -8.29 -6.20
N LEU A 80 -8.01 -7.38 -5.28
CA LEU A 80 -7.90 -7.61 -3.85
C LEU A 80 -9.23 -7.36 -3.17
N SER A 81 -9.53 -8.15 -2.16
CA SER A 81 -10.74 -7.94 -1.36
C SER A 81 -10.58 -6.71 -0.48
N GLU A 82 -11.69 -6.21 0.03
CA GLU A 82 -11.68 -5.09 0.97
C GLU A 82 -10.83 -5.40 2.20
N GLN A 83 -10.92 -6.63 2.71
CA GLN A 83 -10.12 -7.05 3.86
C GLN A 83 -8.63 -7.10 3.52
N GLU A 84 -8.27 -7.59 2.35
CA GLU A 84 -6.88 -7.61 1.91
C GLU A 84 -6.31 -6.19 1.82
N ILE A 85 -7.11 -5.26 1.34
CA ILE A 85 -6.70 -3.84 1.25
C ILE A 85 -6.48 -3.25 2.63
N LYS A 86 -7.40 -3.51 3.56
CA LYS A 86 -7.25 -3.03 4.95
C LYS A 86 -6.00 -3.61 5.62
N ASP A 87 -5.72 -4.88 5.36
CA ASP A 87 -4.55 -5.53 5.92
C ASP A 87 -3.25 -4.96 5.33
N LEU A 88 -3.27 -4.56 4.07
CA LEU A 88 -2.12 -3.89 3.46
C LEU A 88 -1.89 -2.51 4.07
N THR A 89 -2.96 -1.78 4.39
CA THR A 89 -2.83 -0.50 5.09
C THR A 89 -2.16 -0.69 6.46
N ALA A 90 -2.59 -1.72 7.20
CA ALA A 90 -1.96 -2.04 8.48
C ALA A 90 -0.49 -2.43 8.30
N TYR A 91 -0.17 -3.13 7.22
CA TYR A 91 1.20 -3.51 6.89
C TYR A 91 2.07 -2.26 6.66
N VAL A 92 1.54 -1.30 5.91
CA VAL A 92 2.23 -0.02 5.68
C VAL A 92 2.53 0.69 7.00
N ARG A 93 1.57 0.69 7.94
CA ARG A 93 1.78 1.33 9.25
C ARG A 93 2.94 0.73 10.03
N LYS A 94 3.24 -0.54 9.81
CA LYS A 94 4.32 -1.22 10.52
C LYS A 94 5.72 -0.80 10.05
N PHE A 95 5.84 -0.15 8.92
CA PHE A 95 7.14 0.34 8.45
C PHE A 95 7.63 1.53 9.27
N ALA A 96 6.77 2.24 9.97
CA ALA A 96 7.15 3.41 10.76
C ALA A 96 8.16 3.05 11.85
N LYS A 97 9.16 3.89 12.00
CA LYS A 97 10.21 3.69 12.99
C LYS A 97 10.29 4.86 13.95
#